data_52e054d5eabc9f9205bc771bdda0b8b7
#
_entry.id   52e054d5eabc9f9205bc771bdda0b8b7
#
_cell.length_a   1.000
_cell.length_b   1.000
_cell.length_c   1.000
_cell.angle_alpha   90.00
_cell.angle_beta   90.00
_cell.angle_gamma   90.00
#
_symmetry.space_group_name_H-M   'P 1'
#
loop_
_entity.id
_entity.type
_entity.pdbx_description
1 polymer ?
#
loop_
_entity_poly.entity_id
_entity_poly.type
_entity_poly.pdbx_seq_one_letter_code
_entity_poly.pdbx_strand_id
1 'polypeptide(L)'
;MKILIHRGANQIGGCITEIQSAAGTRILVDLGHNLPGKSEKEDKFDDPANLSALIDGISGIIYTHNHGDHLGFFHQIPEAIPQYIGQMSRDVVLNILDESLNKADRSNRKSLIEEIQYKASRLKAFRTYISGQEFAVGDIKIKPYFVSHSAADSHLLLIECDGKRVVHTGDLREHGFLGKGLEKILRKYLTDVDVLITEGTMLSRGDEHIKSEREIQSMMEDLMTQYKNVFVLCSSTNFDRLAGLHKANARFKGRPFVCDVYQNRQFKTLTSYSGKHSDLYVIDDAVEMSLRKVNLHKKMIDKGFTMVVRDNPTFRKWIAYLMLLLDPSQTILVYSQYKGYLDEQANLQEFVKMFGSNMAYVHTSGHATRKTLQKICTLLNPKTAILPIHRDSESDFLSLEIADDLKDKVIIGSCCISGIDFDIN
;
A
#
# COMPACT_ATOMS: atom_id res chain seq x y z
N MET A 1 -29.02 8.75 -0.86
CA MET A 1 -27.75 8.02 -0.70
C MET A 1 -27.54 7.68 0.78
N LYS A 2 -27.09 6.49 1.11
CA LYS A 2 -26.71 6.09 2.47
C LYS A 2 -25.25 5.63 2.49
N ILE A 3 -24.51 5.95 3.55
CA ILE A 3 -23.12 5.55 3.76
C ILE A 3 -23.01 4.82 5.11
N LEU A 4 -22.40 3.63 5.12
CA LEU A 4 -22.15 2.86 6.33
C LEU A 4 -20.66 2.55 6.42
N ILE A 5 -20.05 2.87 7.56
CA ILE A 5 -18.68 2.45 7.86
C ILE A 5 -18.74 1.19 8.72
N HIS A 6 -18.66 0.03 8.09
CA HIS A 6 -18.72 -1.26 8.79
C HIS A 6 -17.50 -1.52 9.65
N ARG A 7 -16.31 -1.04 9.18
CA ARG A 7 -15.04 -1.16 9.89
C ARG A 7 -14.02 -0.11 9.41
N GLY A 8 -13.08 0.26 10.29
CA GLY A 8 -12.06 1.27 10.02
C GLY A 8 -12.30 2.61 10.73
N ALA A 9 -13.49 2.86 11.29
CA ALA A 9 -13.80 4.13 11.97
C ALA A 9 -12.96 4.36 13.24
N ASN A 10 -12.58 3.28 13.96
CA ASN A 10 -11.81 3.33 15.22
C ASN A 10 -10.69 2.28 15.24
N GLN A 11 -10.18 1.92 14.08
CA GLN A 11 -9.01 1.04 13.95
C GLN A 11 -8.25 1.36 12.66
N ILE A 12 -6.94 1.14 12.69
CA ILE A 12 -6.08 1.19 11.51
C ILE A 12 -6.22 -0.16 10.80
N GLY A 13 -6.50 -0.12 9.49
CA GLY A 13 -6.67 -1.31 8.66
C GLY A 13 -8.04 -1.98 8.77
N GLY A 14 -8.22 -3.00 7.96
CA GLY A 14 -9.47 -3.75 7.86
C GLY A 14 -10.65 -2.92 7.35
N CYS A 15 -10.40 -1.93 6.49
CA CYS A 15 -11.41 -0.99 6.04
C CYS A 15 -12.55 -1.66 5.28
N ILE A 16 -13.79 -1.25 5.59
CA ILE A 16 -15.01 -1.66 4.89
C ILE A 16 -16.00 -0.50 4.93
N THR A 17 -16.24 0.12 3.79
CA THR A 17 -17.21 1.20 3.62
C THR A 17 -18.30 0.75 2.63
N GLU A 18 -19.57 0.92 2.98
CA GLU A 18 -20.70 0.67 2.08
C GLU A 18 -21.32 1.99 1.63
N ILE A 19 -21.69 2.04 0.35
CA ILE A 19 -22.47 3.14 -0.23
C ILE A 19 -23.68 2.56 -0.91
N GLN A 20 -24.86 3.08 -0.56
CA GLN A 20 -26.14 2.64 -1.08
C GLN A 20 -26.86 3.82 -1.75
N SER A 21 -27.33 3.62 -2.98
CA SER A 21 -28.19 4.57 -3.68
C SER A 21 -29.65 4.45 -3.27
N ALA A 22 -30.45 5.47 -3.55
CA ALA A 22 -31.90 5.47 -3.36
C ALA A 22 -32.59 4.40 -4.23
N ALA A 23 -32.00 4.03 -5.37
CA ALA A 23 -32.49 2.95 -6.23
C ALA A 23 -32.20 1.54 -5.69
N GLY A 24 -31.45 1.44 -4.60
CA GLY A 24 -31.13 0.16 -3.94
C GLY A 24 -29.83 -0.49 -4.39
N THR A 25 -29.04 0.14 -5.28
CA THR A 25 -27.68 -0.34 -5.59
C THR A 25 -26.79 -0.19 -4.37
N ARG A 26 -26.08 -1.26 -3.99
CA ARG A 26 -25.16 -1.29 -2.85
C ARG A 26 -23.76 -1.66 -3.32
N ILE A 27 -22.75 -0.86 -2.99
CA ILE A 27 -21.35 -1.19 -3.26
C ILE A 27 -20.54 -1.18 -1.97
N LEU A 28 -19.49 -2.00 -1.92
CA LEU A 28 -18.45 -1.88 -0.91
C LEU A 28 -17.21 -1.20 -1.50
N VAL A 29 -16.61 -0.31 -0.73
CA VAL A 29 -15.26 0.21 -0.95
C VAL A 29 -14.36 -0.43 0.08
N ASP A 30 -13.40 -1.22 -0.41
CA ASP A 30 -12.51 -2.08 0.35
C ASP A 30 -13.22 -3.20 1.15
N LEU A 31 -12.52 -4.30 1.35
CA LEU A 31 -12.94 -5.44 2.16
C LEU A 31 -11.68 -6.17 2.66
N GLY A 32 -11.04 -5.58 3.66
CA GLY A 32 -9.73 -6.00 4.12
C GLY A 32 -9.74 -6.82 5.40
N HIS A 33 -8.66 -7.55 5.66
CA HIS A 33 -8.41 -8.19 6.95
C HIS A 33 -7.93 -7.19 8.00
N ASN A 34 -8.13 -7.52 9.28
CA ASN A 34 -7.47 -6.78 10.36
C ASN A 34 -5.94 -6.85 10.21
N LEU A 35 -5.25 -5.81 10.64
CA LEU A 35 -3.78 -5.83 10.70
C LEU A 35 -3.33 -6.77 11.81
N PRO A 36 -2.28 -7.60 11.57
CA PRO A 36 -1.71 -8.47 12.61
C PRO A 36 -1.22 -7.67 13.83
N GLY A 37 -1.45 -8.18 15.01
CA GLY A 37 -0.84 -7.69 16.26
C GLY A 37 -1.52 -6.53 16.97
N LYS A 38 -2.51 -5.86 16.36
CA LYS A 38 -3.23 -4.74 17.01
C LYS A 38 -4.62 -5.07 17.55
N SER A 39 -5.18 -6.22 17.25
CA SER A 39 -6.34 -6.75 17.92
C SER A 39 -6.13 -8.24 18.18
N GLU A 40 -6.06 -8.65 19.44
CA GLU A 40 -6.17 -10.06 19.86
C GLU A 40 -7.58 -10.61 19.60
N LYS A 41 -8.49 -9.81 19.05
CA LYS A 41 -9.83 -10.22 18.71
C LYS A 41 -9.82 -10.83 17.32
N GLU A 42 -10.40 -12.03 17.21
CA GLU A 42 -10.74 -12.65 15.93
C GLU A 42 -11.44 -11.63 15.03
N ASP A 43 -11.09 -11.61 13.75
CA ASP A 43 -11.76 -10.74 12.80
C ASP A 43 -13.23 -11.19 12.71
N LYS A 44 -14.16 -10.29 13.00
CA LYS A 44 -15.59 -10.55 12.93
C LYS A 44 -16.00 -11.21 11.59
N PHE A 45 -15.31 -10.88 10.51
CA PHE A 45 -15.62 -11.37 9.17
C PHE A 45 -14.82 -12.62 8.78
N ASP A 46 -13.96 -13.15 9.66
CA ASP A 46 -13.43 -14.51 9.52
C ASP A 46 -14.54 -15.55 9.74
N ASP A 47 -15.63 -15.18 10.42
CA ASP A 47 -16.87 -15.98 10.45
C ASP A 47 -17.58 -15.86 9.09
N PRO A 48 -17.72 -16.95 8.32
CA PRO A 48 -18.40 -16.95 7.03
C PRO A 48 -19.85 -16.44 7.08
N ALA A 49 -20.56 -16.62 8.20
CA ALA A 49 -21.92 -16.14 8.34
C ALA A 49 -21.98 -14.60 8.38
N ASN A 50 -21.05 -13.97 9.11
CA ASN A 50 -20.96 -12.50 9.15
C ASN A 50 -20.54 -11.91 7.81
N LEU A 51 -19.58 -12.55 7.13
CA LEU A 51 -19.17 -12.12 5.79
C LEU A 51 -20.32 -12.28 4.79
N SER A 52 -21.01 -13.41 4.81
CA SER A 52 -22.19 -13.66 3.96
C SER A 52 -23.29 -12.63 4.17
N ALA A 53 -23.59 -12.29 5.42
CA ALA A 53 -24.59 -11.26 5.75
C ALA A 53 -24.19 -9.87 5.27
N LEU A 54 -22.88 -9.52 5.33
CA LEU A 54 -22.37 -8.25 4.84
C LEU A 54 -22.54 -8.11 3.31
N ILE A 55 -22.21 -9.17 2.58
CA ILE A 55 -22.19 -9.14 1.11
C ILE A 55 -23.53 -9.48 0.46
N ASP A 56 -24.54 -9.86 1.23
CA ASP A 56 -25.88 -10.13 0.72
C ASP A 56 -26.47 -8.87 0.06
N GLY A 57 -26.87 -9.00 -1.21
CA GLY A 57 -27.39 -7.89 -2.01
C GLY A 57 -26.37 -6.85 -2.46
N ILE A 58 -25.06 -7.07 -2.29
CA ILE A 58 -24.01 -6.18 -2.81
C ILE A 58 -23.90 -6.32 -4.33
N SER A 59 -23.94 -5.18 -5.02
CA SER A 59 -23.87 -5.08 -6.48
C SER A 59 -22.43 -5.06 -7.02
N GLY A 60 -21.44 -4.76 -6.19
CA GLY A 60 -20.02 -4.76 -6.55
C GLY A 60 -19.11 -4.30 -5.42
N ILE A 61 -17.83 -4.69 -5.50
CA ILE A 61 -16.80 -4.32 -4.52
C ILE A 61 -15.66 -3.62 -5.25
N ILE A 62 -15.25 -2.46 -4.78
CA ILE A 62 -14.20 -1.62 -5.38
C ILE A 62 -13.04 -1.53 -4.40
N TYR A 63 -11.86 -1.99 -4.77
CA TYR A 63 -10.65 -1.93 -3.96
C TYR A 63 -9.83 -0.72 -4.32
N THR A 64 -9.50 0.11 -3.32
CA THR A 64 -8.69 1.33 -3.51
C THR A 64 -7.23 1.00 -3.86
N HIS A 65 -6.69 -0.08 -3.28
CA HIS A 65 -5.34 -0.57 -3.51
C HIS A 65 -5.15 -2.03 -3.02
N ASN A 66 -3.94 -2.56 -3.11
CA ASN A 66 -3.65 -3.99 -2.96
C ASN A 66 -3.10 -4.42 -1.59
N HIS A 67 -3.15 -3.59 -0.55
CA HIS A 67 -2.78 -4.04 0.80
C HIS A 67 -3.83 -5.01 1.37
N GLY A 68 -3.39 -5.92 2.25
CA GLY A 68 -4.25 -6.97 2.79
C GLY A 68 -5.39 -6.46 3.67
N ASP A 69 -5.19 -5.34 4.32
CA ASP A 69 -6.20 -4.65 5.14
C ASP A 69 -7.22 -3.84 4.33
N HIS A 70 -7.13 -3.90 2.99
CA HIS A 70 -8.12 -3.38 2.03
C HIS A 70 -8.66 -4.48 1.11
N LEU A 71 -7.85 -5.49 0.71
CA LEU A 71 -8.20 -6.51 -0.26
C LEU A 71 -8.39 -7.91 0.35
N GLY A 72 -8.16 -8.10 1.64
CA GLY A 72 -7.91 -9.42 2.25
C GLY A 72 -8.96 -10.50 1.98
N PHE A 73 -10.24 -10.18 2.01
CA PHE A 73 -11.34 -11.16 1.84
C PHE A 73 -11.70 -11.45 0.38
N PHE A 74 -11.03 -10.89 -0.60
CA PHE A 74 -11.42 -10.93 -2.02
C PHE A 74 -11.76 -12.33 -2.54
N HIS A 75 -11.05 -13.35 -2.08
CA HIS A 75 -11.18 -14.71 -2.56
C HIS A 75 -12.37 -15.45 -1.97
N GLN A 76 -12.96 -14.94 -0.88
CA GLN A 76 -14.15 -15.50 -0.24
C GLN A 76 -15.46 -14.97 -0.84
N ILE A 77 -15.38 -14.00 -1.75
CA ILE A 77 -16.56 -13.36 -2.36
C ILE A 77 -17.11 -14.23 -3.49
N PRO A 78 -18.43 -14.49 -3.56
CA PRO A 78 -19.05 -15.22 -4.65
C PRO A 78 -18.75 -14.62 -6.03
N GLU A 79 -18.65 -15.47 -7.05
CA GLU A 79 -18.35 -15.04 -8.44
C GLU A 79 -19.41 -14.10 -9.04
N ALA A 80 -20.63 -14.23 -8.57
CA ALA A 80 -21.74 -13.37 -9.02
C ALA A 80 -21.56 -11.89 -8.65
N ILE A 81 -20.75 -11.58 -7.61
CA ILE A 81 -20.47 -10.21 -7.18
C ILE A 81 -19.21 -9.73 -7.91
N PRO A 82 -19.33 -8.76 -8.82
CA PRO A 82 -18.18 -8.22 -9.55
C PRO A 82 -17.24 -7.45 -8.60
N GLN A 83 -15.94 -7.68 -8.76
CA GLN A 83 -14.90 -7.02 -7.98
C GLN A 83 -14.02 -6.18 -8.91
N TYR A 84 -13.63 -4.99 -8.45
CA TYR A 84 -12.92 -3.99 -9.23
C TYR A 84 -11.64 -3.56 -8.52
N ILE A 85 -10.52 -3.47 -9.24
CA ILE A 85 -9.22 -3.03 -8.71
C ILE A 85 -8.42 -2.29 -9.79
N GLY A 86 -7.47 -1.45 -9.39
CA GLY A 86 -6.51 -0.85 -10.30
C GLY A 86 -5.74 -1.91 -11.10
N GLN A 87 -5.50 -1.66 -12.38
CA GLN A 87 -4.93 -2.66 -13.28
C GLN A 87 -3.54 -3.12 -12.83
N MET A 88 -2.66 -2.19 -12.45
CA MET A 88 -1.33 -2.53 -11.95
C MET A 88 -1.40 -3.22 -10.57
N SER A 89 -2.31 -2.80 -9.70
CA SER A 89 -2.56 -3.45 -8.40
C SER A 89 -2.89 -4.93 -8.57
N ARG A 90 -3.77 -5.29 -9.52
CA ARG A 90 -4.10 -6.68 -9.83
C ARG A 90 -2.85 -7.48 -10.21
N ASP A 91 -2.06 -6.96 -11.13
CA ASP A 91 -0.88 -7.67 -11.64
C ASP A 91 0.22 -7.80 -10.58
N VAL A 92 0.36 -6.82 -9.69
CA VAL A 92 1.24 -6.89 -8.52
C VAL A 92 0.84 -8.03 -7.59
N VAL A 93 -0.46 -8.17 -7.29
CA VAL A 93 -0.95 -9.26 -6.42
C VAL A 93 -0.81 -10.62 -7.10
N LEU A 94 -1.04 -10.72 -8.43
CA LEU A 94 -0.77 -11.95 -9.17
C LEU A 94 0.70 -12.39 -9.06
N ASN A 95 1.65 -11.47 -9.11
CA ASN A 95 3.07 -11.78 -8.89
C ASN A 95 3.34 -12.26 -7.45
N ILE A 96 2.64 -11.71 -6.45
CA ILE A 96 2.75 -12.15 -5.05
C ILE A 96 2.23 -13.59 -4.91
N LEU A 97 1.08 -13.89 -5.51
CA LEU A 97 0.50 -15.24 -5.49
C LEU A 97 1.38 -16.25 -6.22
N ASP A 98 1.96 -15.87 -7.36
CA ASP A 98 2.88 -16.72 -8.11
C ASP A 98 4.17 -17.02 -7.33
N GLU A 99 4.74 -16.05 -6.62
CA GLU A 99 5.88 -16.30 -5.72
C GLU A 99 5.49 -17.22 -4.56
N SER A 100 4.28 -17.07 -4.03
CA SER A 100 3.75 -17.95 -2.97
C SER A 100 3.53 -19.36 -3.49
N LEU A 101 3.03 -19.51 -4.72
CA LEU A 101 2.87 -20.79 -5.40
C LEU A 101 4.22 -21.50 -5.58
N ASN A 102 5.24 -20.79 -6.09
CA ASN A 102 6.60 -21.34 -6.26
C ASN A 102 7.20 -21.83 -4.92
N LYS A 103 6.89 -21.18 -3.79
CA LYS A 103 7.33 -21.62 -2.46
C LYS A 103 6.56 -22.86 -1.99
N ALA A 104 5.25 -22.90 -2.22
CA ALA A 104 4.40 -24.03 -1.87
C ALA A 104 4.79 -25.30 -2.65
N ASP A 105 5.06 -25.17 -3.96
CA ASP A 105 5.56 -26.25 -4.82
C ASP A 105 6.89 -26.85 -4.32
N ARG A 106 7.87 -26.00 -3.99
CA ARG A 106 9.16 -26.45 -3.45
C ARG A 106 9.04 -27.19 -2.12
N SER A 107 8.01 -26.88 -1.34
CA SER A 107 7.70 -27.53 -0.06
C SER A 107 6.65 -28.63 -0.15
N ASN A 108 6.17 -28.96 -1.35
CA ASN A 108 5.16 -29.98 -1.65
C ASN A 108 3.87 -29.87 -0.81
N ARG A 109 3.39 -28.63 -0.60
CA ARG A 109 2.18 -28.34 0.19
C ARG A 109 0.94 -28.29 -0.71
N LYS A 110 0.36 -29.44 -1.04
CA LYS A 110 -0.74 -29.55 -2.01
C LYS A 110 -1.95 -28.67 -1.71
N SER A 111 -2.47 -28.69 -0.48
CA SER A 111 -3.62 -27.85 -0.10
C SER A 111 -3.36 -26.36 -0.25
N LEU A 112 -2.14 -25.91 0.09
CA LEU A 112 -1.74 -24.52 -0.08
C LEU A 112 -1.60 -24.15 -1.57
N ILE A 113 -1.14 -25.06 -2.41
CA ILE A 113 -1.06 -24.88 -3.88
C ILE A 113 -2.47 -24.64 -4.43
N GLU A 114 -3.43 -25.50 -4.08
CA GLU A 114 -4.82 -25.40 -4.52
C GLU A 114 -5.46 -24.07 -4.07
N GLU A 115 -5.23 -23.67 -2.80
CA GLU A 115 -5.69 -22.40 -2.27
C GLU A 115 -5.13 -21.19 -3.05
N ILE A 116 -3.82 -21.17 -3.30
CA ILE A 116 -3.16 -20.09 -4.03
C ILE A 116 -3.65 -20.03 -5.48
N GLN A 117 -3.81 -21.18 -6.14
CA GLN A 117 -4.34 -21.26 -7.49
C GLN A 117 -5.78 -20.74 -7.56
N TYR A 118 -6.61 -21.09 -6.57
CA TYR A 118 -7.95 -20.54 -6.44
C TYR A 118 -7.93 -19.01 -6.28
N LYS A 119 -7.12 -18.46 -5.35
CA LYS A 119 -6.95 -17.01 -5.18
C LYS A 119 -6.52 -16.33 -6.49
N ALA A 120 -5.58 -16.92 -7.21
CA ALA A 120 -5.12 -16.37 -8.48
C ALA A 120 -6.22 -16.40 -9.56
N SER A 121 -7.04 -17.47 -9.62
CA SER A 121 -8.17 -17.54 -10.54
C SER A 121 -9.23 -16.48 -10.25
N ARG A 122 -9.55 -16.29 -8.96
CA ARG A 122 -10.47 -15.24 -8.51
C ARG A 122 -9.99 -13.85 -8.92
N LEU A 123 -8.72 -13.55 -8.65
CA LEU A 123 -8.13 -12.23 -8.96
C LEU A 123 -8.08 -11.96 -10.48
N LYS A 124 -7.84 -12.98 -11.30
CA LYS A 124 -7.87 -12.86 -12.78
C LYS A 124 -9.26 -12.48 -13.32
N ALA A 125 -10.32 -12.85 -12.62
CA ALA A 125 -11.69 -12.51 -12.97
C ALA A 125 -12.09 -11.07 -12.60
N PHE A 126 -11.25 -10.33 -11.86
CA PHE A 126 -11.54 -8.95 -11.50
C PHE A 126 -11.61 -8.05 -12.72
N ARG A 127 -12.57 -7.14 -12.67
CA ARG A 127 -12.63 -6.00 -13.60
C ARG A 127 -11.56 -4.98 -13.17
N THR A 128 -10.84 -4.44 -14.13
CA THR A 128 -9.83 -3.43 -13.81
C THR A 128 -10.31 -2.05 -14.22
N TYR A 129 -9.94 -1.06 -13.41
CA TYR A 129 -10.17 0.33 -13.71
C TYR A 129 -8.85 1.09 -13.93
N ILE A 130 -8.94 2.24 -14.56
CA ILE A 130 -7.81 3.11 -14.91
C ILE A 130 -8.09 4.51 -14.34
N SER A 131 -7.07 5.14 -13.78
CA SER A 131 -7.16 6.50 -13.23
C SER A 131 -7.75 7.48 -14.24
N GLY A 132 -8.75 8.26 -13.80
CA GLY A 132 -9.44 9.26 -14.60
C GLY A 132 -10.54 8.73 -15.52
N GLN A 133 -10.72 7.41 -15.64
CA GLN A 133 -11.81 6.80 -16.41
C GLN A 133 -12.97 6.41 -15.50
N GLU A 134 -14.16 6.91 -15.83
CA GLU A 134 -15.39 6.62 -15.11
C GLU A 134 -15.91 5.22 -15.48
N PHE A 135 -16.43 4.50 -14.49
CA PHE A 135 -17.23 3.29 -14.67
C PHE A 135 -18.43 3.32 -13.71
N ALA A 136 -19.36 2.39 -13.89
CA ALA A 136 -20.56 2.33 -13.06
C ALA A 136 -20.82 0.92 -12.52
N VAL A 137 -21.44 0.87 -11.34
CA VAL A 137 -22.03 -0.32 -10.74
C VAL A 137 -23.48 0.02 -10.42
N GLY A 138 -24.42 -0.56 -11.17
CA GLY A 138 -25.82 -0.11 -11.15
C GLY A 138 -25.94 1.35 -11.55
N ASP A 139 -26.57 2.17 -10.71
CA ASP A 139 -26.73 3.62 -10.87
C ASP A 139 -25.62 4.45 -10.17
N ILE A 140 -24.67 3.79 -9.50
CA ILE A 140 -23.54 4.44 -8.86
C ILE A 140 -22.39 4.59 -9.85
N LYS A 141 -21.95 5.84 -10.09
CA LYS A 141 -20.78 6.16 -10.91
C LYS A 141 -19.55 6.30 -10.07
N ILE A 142 -18.45 5.72 -10.51
CA ILE A 142 -17.17 5.72 -9.80
C ILE A 142 -16.06 6.22 -10.73
N LYS A 143 -15.32 7.21 -10.28
CA LYS A 143 -14.15 7.72 -11.01
C LYS A 143 -12.91 7.69 -10.13
N PRO A 144 -11.98 6.75 -10.38
CA PRO A 144 -10.75 6.65 -9.62
C PRO A 144 -9.75 7.72 -10.05
N TYR A 145 -8.96 8.22 -9.09
CA TYR A 145 -7.83 9.10 -9.36
C TYR A 145 -6.62 8.58 -8.62
N PHE A 146 -5.50 8.43 -9.33
CA PHE A 146 -4.25 7.95 -8.77
C PHE A 146 -3.78 8.86 -7.62
N VAL A 147 -3.35 8.23 -6.52
CA VAL A 147 -2.69 8.88 -5.39
C VAL A 147 -1.41 8.13 -5.02
N SER A 148 -0.42 8.86 -4.49
CA SER A 148 0.79 8.22 -3.98
C SER A 148 0.49 7.54 -2.65
N HIS A 149 0.97 6.32 -2.48
CA HIS A 149 0.94 5.53 -1.24
C HIS A 149 2.14 4.57 -1.22
N SER A 150 2.30 3.76 -0.17
CA SER A 150 3.30 2.67 -0.14
C SER A 150 2.91 1.45 -0.97
N ALA A 151 1.65 1.32 -1.34
CA ALA A 151 1.18 0.36 -2.34
C ALA A 151 1.23 0.95 -3.75
N ALA A 152 1.43 0.07 -4.72
CA ALA A 152 1.34 0.44 -6.12
C ALA A 152 -0.11 0.72 -6.54
N ASP A 153 -0.30 1.69 -7.45
CA ASP A 153 -1.58 1.93 -8.11
C ASP A 153 -2.74 2.18 -7.14
N SER A 154 -2.45 2.98 -6.08
CA SER A 154 -3.46 3.40 -5.11
C SER A 154 -4.33 4.51 -5.67
N HIS A 155 -5.62 4.49 -5.35
CA HIS A 155 -6.59 5.43 -5.89
C HIS A 155 -7.49 6.00 -4.80
N LEU A 156 -7.75 7.29 -4.87
CA LEU A 156 -8.95 7.86 -4.31
C LEU A 156 -10.11 7.69 -5.30
N LEU A 157 -11.33 7.61 -4.79
CA LEU A 157 -12.54 7.40 -5.58
C LEU A 157 -13.48 8.60 -5.45
N LEU A 158 -13.89 9.19 -6.57
CA LEU A 158 -15.05 10.05 -6.64
C LEU A 158 -16.26 9.15 -6.96
N ILE A 159 -17.26 9.15 -6.08
CA ILE A 159 -18.46 8.32 -6.16
C ILE A 159 -19.68 9.21 -6.26
N GLU A 160 -20.48 9.01 -7.27
CA GLU A 160 -21.64 9.87 -7.57
C GLU A 160 -22.90 9.02 -7.71
N CYS A 161 -23.91 9.31 -6.92
CA CYS A 161 -25.28 8.82 -7.08
C CYS A 161 -26.28 9.75 -6.36
N ASP A 162 -27.55 9.70 -6.71
CA ASP A 162 -28.63 10.52 -6.12
C ASP A 162 -28.35 12.04 -6.12
N GLY A 163 -27.59 12.52 -7.11
CA GLY A 163 -27.16 13.92 -7.17
C GLY A 163 -26.14 14.34 -6.11
N LYS A 164 -25.55 13.38 -5.38
CA LYS A 164 -24.53 13.58 -4.34
C LYS A 164 -23.17 13.12 -4.80
N ARG A 165 -22.12 13.75 -4.28
CA ARG A 165 -20.71 13.49 -4.58
C ARG A 165 -19.93 13.14 -3.32
N VAL A 166 -19.40 11.93 -3.27
CA VAL A 166 -18.59 11.40 -2.17
C VAL A 166 -17.16 11.20 -2.66
N VAL A 167 -16.20 11.68 -1.89
CA VAL A 167 -14.79 11.38 -2.09
C VAL A 167 -14.36 10.39 -1.01
N HIS A 168 -13.92 9.19 -1.43
CA HIS A 168 -13.25 8.23 -0.57
C HIS A 168 -11.76 8.21 -0.88
N THR A 169 -10.91 8.64 0.06
CA THR A 169 -9.49 8.83 -0.25
C THR A 169 -8.74 7.52 -0.44
N GLY A 170 -9.21 6.40 0.11
CA GLY A 170 -8.35 5.27 0.37
C GLY A 170 -7.17 5.71 1.24
N ASP A 171 -6.06 5.00 1.16
CA ASP A 171 -4.81 5.38 1.79
C ASP A 171 -3.96 6.20 0.83
N LEU A 172 -3.36 7.28 1.33
CA LEU A 172 -2.58 8.17 0.49
C LEU A 172 -1.46 8.89 1.25
N ARG A 173 -0.52 9.46 0.50
CA ARG A 173 0.51 10.38 1.02
C ARG A 173 0.84 11.46 -0.01
N GLU A 174 1.25 12.65 0.44
CA GLU A 174 1.72 13.73 -0.44
C GLU A 174 3.25 13.74 -0.60
N HIS A 175 3.97 13.12 0.31
CA HIS A 175 5.44 13.10 0.33
C HIS A 175 6.08 11.99 -0.52
N GLY A 176 5.30 11.22 -1.28
CA GLY A 176 5.78 10.35 -2.34
C GLY A 176 6.25 11.13 -3.58
N PHE A 177 6.90 10.46 -4.54
CA PHE A 177 7.41 11.13 -5.74
C PHE A 177 6.32 11.81 -6.57
N LEU A 178 5.15 11.17 -6.67
CA LEU A 178 3.99 11.69 -7.41
C LEU A 178 2.98 12.43 -6.53
N GLY A 179 3.26 12.54 -5.24
CA GLY A 179 2.35 13.18 -4.27
C GLY A 179 2.00 14.64 -4.60
N LYS A 180 2.91 15.36 -5.28
CA LYS A 180 2.64 16.73 -5.78
C LYS A 180 1.43 16.83 -6.71
N GLY A 181 1.01 15.71 -7.31
CA GLY A 181 -0.19 15.65 -8.15
C GLY A 181 -1.50 15.76 -7.37
N LEU A 182 -1.49 15.46 -6.06
CA LEU A 182 -2.69 15.42 -5.22
C LEU A 182 -3.44 16.75 -5.26
N GLU A 183 -2.79 17.86 -4.99
CA GLU A 183 -3.44 19.18 -4.98
C GLU A 183 -4.12 19.52 -6.31
N LYS A 184 -3.49 19.18 -7.42
CA LYS A 184 -4.08 19.37 -8.76
C LYS A 184 -5.34 18.53 -8.93
N ILE A 185 -5.35 17.29 -8.44
CA ILE A 185 -6.51 16.41 -8.48
C ILE A 185 -7.65 17.01 -7.64
N LEU A 186 -7.37 17.40 -6.39
CA LEU A 186 -8.35 17.98 -5.49
C LEU A 186 -9.01 19.23 -6.10
N ARG A 187 -8.22 20.18 -6.61
CA ARG A 187 -8.73 21.45 -7.15
C ARG A 187 -9.46 21.32 -8.47
N LYS A 188 -9.00 20.41 -9.36
CA LYS A 188 -9.48 20.37 -10.74
C LYS A 188 -10.65 19.40 -10.94
N TYR A 189 -10.65 18.28 -10.22
CA TYR A 189 -11.59 17.20 -10.50
C TYR A 189 -12.56 16.89 -9.36
N LEU A 190 -12.21 17.28 -8.14
CA LEU A 190 -13.00 16.99 -6.94
C LEU A 190 -13.66 18.25 -6.38
N THR A 191 -14.42 18.93 -7.22
CA THR A 191 -15.20 20.09 -6.84
C THR A 191 -16.59 19.67 -6.36
N ASP A 192 -17.22 20.50 -5.53
CA ASP A 192 -18.63 20.36 -5.17
C ASP A 192 -18.94 19.05 -4.41
N VAL A 193 -18.04 18.67 -3.51
CA VAL A 193 -18.11 17.42 -2.72
C VAL A 193 -19.13 17.56 -1.60
N ASP A 194 -20.01 16.58 -1.46
CA ASP A 194 -20.97 16.54 -0.34
C ASP A 194 -20.33 15.86 0.88
N VAL A 195 -19.64 14.72 0.71
CA VAL A 195 -19.03 13.98 1.80
C VAL A 195 -17.59 13.60 1.47
N LEU A 196 -16.71 13.76 2.47
CA LEU A 196 -15.33 13.29 2.44
C LEU A 196 -15.17 12.11 3.40
N ILE A 197 -14.76 10.95 2.89
CA ILE A 197 -14.31 9.79 3.67
C ILE A 197 -12.79 9.73 3.55
N THR A 198 -12.04 9.87 4.65
CA THR A 198 -10.59 10.01 4.61
C THR A 198 -9.86 9.26 5.71
N GLU A 199 -8.66 8.78 5.40
CA GLU A 199 -7.79 8.15 6.39
C GLU A 199 -7.34 9.10 7.50
N GLY A 200 -6.90 8.54 8.64
CA GLY A 200 -6.32 9.28 9.76
C GLY A 200 -5.14 8.56 10.44
N THR A 201 -4.46 7.67 9.74
CA THR A 201 -3.43 6.74 10.29
C THR A 201 -2.32 7.44 11.07
N MET A 202 -1.88 8.62 10.63
CA MET A 202 -0.74 9.31 11.23
C MET A 202 -1.12 10.27 12.36
N LEU A 203 -2.40 10.48 12.64
CA LEU A 203 -2.83 11.49 13.62
C LEU A 203 -2.40 11.17 15.06
N SER A 204 -2.35 9.89 15.43
CA SER A 204 -1.91 9.44 16.77
C SER A 204 -0.39 9.38 16.93
N ARG A 205 0.40 9.59 15.84
CA ARG A 205 1.85 9.40 15.87
C ARG A 205 2.67 10.68 16.12
N GLY A 206 2.00 11.79 16.47
CA GLY A 206 2.63 13.09 16.73
C GLY A 206 3.13 13.81 15.48
N ASP A 207 3.73 14.99 15.70
CA ASP A 207 4.20 15.88 14.62
C ASP A 207 5.66 15.62 14.24
N GLU A 208 6.10 14.37 14.16
CA GLU A 208 7.44 14.05 13.68
C GLU A 208 7.63 14.53 12.23
N HIS A 209 8.82 15.02 11.93
CA HIS A 209 9.18 15.38 10.56
C HIS A 209 9.15 14.16 9.65
N ILE A 210 8.11 14.05 8.84
CA ILE A 210 7.95 12.98 7.86
C ILE A 210 8.76 13.33 6.61
N LYS A 211 9.80 12.51 6.35
CA LYS A 211 10.67 12.69 5.18
C LYS A 211 9.92 12.37 3.88
N SER A 212 10.20 13.13 2.84
CA SER A 212 9.76 12.79 1.48
C SER A 212 10.57 11.63 0.90
N GLU A 213 10.03 10.94 -0.11
CA GLU A 213 10.79 9.91 -0.84
C GLU A 213 12.04 10.49 -1.54
N ARG A 214 12.07 11.80 -1.82
CA ARG A 214 13.28 12.49 -2.32
C ARG A 214 14.36 12.61 -1.26
N GLU A 215 13.99 12.95 -0.03
CA GLU A 215 14.93 12.97 1.11
C GLU A 215 15.42 11.56 1.44
N ILE A 216 14.55 10.56 1.38
CA ILE A 216 14.93 9.15 1.51
C ILE A 216 15.94 8.74 0.44
N GLN A 217 15.70 9.13 -0.83
CA GLN A 217 16.64 8.88 -1.92
C GLN A 217 18.01 9.52 -1.65
N SER A 218 18.04 10.78 -1.19
CA SER A 218 19.29 11.46 -0.86
C SER A 218 20.04 10.76 0.28
N MET A 219 19.34 10.34 1.35
CA MET A 219 19.96 9.57 2.43
C MET A 219 20.55 8.24 1.94
N MET A 220 19.88 7.57 0.98
CA MET A 220 20.40 6.36 0.36
C MET A 220 21.66 6.63 -0.48
N GLU A 221 21.71 7.75 -1.20
CA GLU A 221 22.90 8.19 -1.94
C GLU A 221 24.10 8.45 -1.01
N ASP A 222 23.87 9.09 0.13
CA ASP A 222 24.88 9.33 1.15
C ASP A 222 25.44 8.01 1.73
N LEU A 223 24.56 7.06 2.04
CA LEU A 223 24.99 5.73 2.48
C LEU A 223 25.74 4.96 1.40
N MET A 224 25.32 5.05 0.15
CA MET A 224 26.01 4.43 -0.98
C MET A 224 27.37 5.07 -1.28
N THR A 225 27.60 6.29 -0.85
CA THR A 225 28.92 6.96 -0.90
C THR A 225 29.86 6.44 0.20
N GLN A 226 29.31 6.16 1.38
CA GLN A 226 30.07 5.70 2.54
C GLN A 226 30.36 4.19 2.50
N TYR A 227 29.40 3.40 1.96
CA TYR A 227 29.45 1.94 1.96
C TYR A 227 29.44 1.39 0.53
N LYS A 228 30.39 0.52 0.27
CA LYS A 228 30.52 -0.15 -1.01
C LYS A 228 29.40 -1.16 -1.26
N ASN A 229 28.96 -1.86 -0.21
CA ASN A 229 27.99 -2.94 -0.26
C ASN A 229 26.76 -2.57 0.57
N VAL A 230 25.64 -2.28 -0.10
CA VAL A 230 24.42 -1.83 0.56
C VAL A 230 23.29 -2.86 0.33
N PHE A 231 22.87 -3.48 1.41
CA PHE A 231 21.66 -4.31 1.44
C PHE A 231 20.49 -3.45 1.90
N VAL A 232 19.35 -3.55 1.23
CA VAL A 232 18.15 -2.76 1.57
C VAL A 232 16.97 -3.69 1.82
N LEU A 233 16.50 -3.72 3.07
CA LEU A 233 15.31 -4.44 3.47
C LEU A 233 14.10 -3.51 3.41
N CYS A 234 13.31 -3.64 2.36
CA CYS A 234 12.09 -2.84 2.14
C CYS A 234 10.97 -3.70 1.55
N SER A 235 9.75 -3.17 1.53
CA SER A 235 8.62 -3.81 0.85
C SER A 235 8.90 -3.96 -0.65
N SER A 236 8.65 -5.15 -1.19
CA SER A 236 8.81 -5.46 -2.62
C SER A 236 7.81 -4.73 -3.52
N THR A 237 6.82 -4.08 -2.94
CA THR A 237 5.73 -3.38 -3.63
C THR A 237 5.69 -1.89 -3.32
N ASN A 238 6.59 -1.37 -2.48
CA ASN A 238 6.73 0.07 -2.30
C ASN A 238 7.55 0.67 -3.46
N PHE A 239 6.86 0.91 -4.58
CA PHE A 239 7.51 1.29 -5.83
C PHE A 239 8.16 2.67 -5.80
N ASP A 240 7.65 3.62 -5.02
CA ASP A 240 8.35 4.89 -4.78
C ASP A 240 9.74 4.63 -4.18
N ARG A 241 9.81 3.81 -3.10
CA ARG A 241 11.07 3.45 -2.45
C ARG A 241 12.03 2.74 -3.39
N LEU A 242 11.53 1.76 -4.15
CA LEU A 242 12.33 0.97 -5.08
C LEU A 242 12.85 1.82 -6.25
N ALA A 243 12.03 2.73 -6.78
CA ALA A 243 12.44 3.69 -7.80
C ALA A 243 13.50 4.65 -7.28
N GLY A 244 13.33 5.19 -6.06
CA GLY A 244 14.34 6.04 -5.41
C GLY A 244 15.66 5.32 -5.20
N LEU A 245 15.65 4.08 -4.74
CA LEU A 245 16.84 3.24 -4.58
C LEU A 245 17.56 3.00 -5.90
N HIS A 246 16.81 2.67 -6.95
CA HIS A 246 17.36 2.45 -8.29
C HIS A 246 18.02 3.73 -8.83
N LYS A 247 17.35 4.87 -8.72
CA LYS A 247 17.90 6.19 -9.11
C LYS A 247 19.15 6.56 -8.31
N ALA A 248 19.16 6.31 -7.01
CA ALA A 248 20.32 6.52 -6.15
C ALA A 248 21.49 5.65 -6.61
N ASN A 249 21.26 4.34 -6.86
CA ASN A 249 22.28 3.42 -7.33
C ASN A 249 22.85 3.80 -8.70
N ALA A 250 22.03 4.31 -9.62
CA ALA A 250 22.42 4.68 -10.98
C ALA A 250 23.48 5.81 -11.02
N ARG A 251 23.66 6.57 -9.93
CA ARG A 251 24.72 7.57 -9.81
C ARG A 251 26.11 6.96 -9.68
N PHE A 252 26.21 5.69 -9.30
CA PHE A 252 27.46 4.97 -9.10
C PHE A 252 27.79 4.10 -10.31
N LYS A 253 28.60 4.60 -11.23
CA LYS A 253 28.89 3.96 -12.51
C LYS A 253 29.37 2.51 -12.35
N GLY A 254 28.64 1.59 -12.97
CA GLY A 254 28.97 0.17 -13.01
C GLY A 254 28.59 -0.63 -11.76
N ARG A 255 28.01 0.02 -10.74
CA ARG A 255 27.48 -0.65 -9.53
C ARG A 255 26.19 -1.39 -9.87
N PRO A 256 26.11 -2.73 -9.71
CA PRO A 256 24.91 -3.47 -10.02
C PRO A 256 23.80 -3.18 -8.99
N PHE A 257 22.56 -3.05 -9.50
CA PHE A 257 21.35 -3.07 -8.70
C PHE A 257 20.81 -4.50 -8.69
N VAL A 258 20.85 -5.14 -7.53
CA VAL A 258 20.68 -6.61 -7.41
C VAL A 258 19.37 -6.94 -6.71
N CYS A 259 18.67 -7.95 -7.20
CA CYS A 259 17.42 -8.45 -6.64
C CYS A 259 17.27 -9.95 -6.85
N ASP A 260 16.16 -10.55 -6.42
CA ASP A 260 15.76 -11.91 -6.80
C ASP A 260 14.79 -11.91 -8.00
N VAL A 261 14.44 -13.10 -8.47
CA VAL A 261 13.53 -13.31 -9.60
C VAL A 261 12.14 -12.68 -9.35
N TYR A 262 11.62 -12.81 -8.11
CA TYR A 262 10.33 -12.23 -7.75
C TYR A 262 10.38 -10.69 -7.80
N GLN A 263 11.38 -10.07 -7.19
CA GLN A 263 11.53 -8.62 -7.21
C GLN A 263 11.72 -8.10 -8.64
N ASN A 264 12.48 -8.81 -9.47
CA ASN A 264 12.64 -8.45 -10.88
C ASN A 264 11.32 -8.52 -11.65
N ARG A 265 10.46 -9.48 -11.33
CA ARG A 265 9.10 -9.54 -11.90
C ARG A 265 8.26 -8.34 -11.51
N GLN A 266 8.32 -7.90 -10.24
CA GLN A 266 7.67 -6.68 -9.78
C GLN A 266 8.20 -5.43 -10.51
N PHE A 267 9.52 -5.36 -10.76
CA PHE A 267 10.11 -4.27 -11.55
C PHE A 267 9.61 -4.26 -12.99
N LYS A 268 9.49 -5.42 -13.63
CA LYS A 268 8.93 -5.52 -14.99
C LYS A 268 7.48 -5.07 -15.03
N THR A 269 6.67 -5.44 -14.04
CA THR A 269 5.30 -4.95 -13.92
C THR A 269 5.28 -3.43 -13.77
N LEU A 270 6.05 -2.86 -12.85
CA LEU A 270 6.16 -1.41 -12.67
C LEU A 270 6.57 -0.70 -13.98
N THR A 271 7.62 -1.18 -14.63
CA THR A 271 8.12 -0.62 -15.89
C THR A 271 7.07 -0.65 -17.00
N SER A 272 6.27 -1.72 -17.10
CA SER A 272 5.23 -1.85 -18.12
C SER A 272 4.07 -0.86 -17.96
N TYR A 273 3.81 -0.39 -16.75
CA TYR A 273 2.81 0.65 -16.44
C TYR A 273 3.41 2.06 -16.39
N SER A 274 4.73 2.18 -16.43
CA SER A 274 5.39 3.49 -16.46
C SER A 274 5.06 4.22 -17.75
N GLY A 275 4.54 5.44 -17.60
CA GLY A 275 4.13 6.24 -18.76
C GLY A 275 5.32 6.65 -19.61
N LYS A 276 5.07 6.90 -20.90
CA LYS A 276 6.07 7.34 -21.88
C LYS A 276 6.78 8.68 -21.53
N HIS A 277 6.31 9.35 -20.49
CA HIS A 277 6.78 10.69 -20.10
C HIS A 277 7.58 10.72 -18.78
N SER A 278 7.87 9.57 -18.18
CA SER A 278 8.62 9.51 -16.92
C SER A 278 9.45 8.25 -16.84
N ASP A 279 10.76 8.42 -16.72
CA ASP A 279 11.74 7.34 -16.46
C ASP A 279 11.83 7.00 -14.96
N LEU A 280 11.03 7.65 -14.12
CA LEU A 280 11.13 7.49 -12.67
C LEU A 280 10.96 6.04 -12.23
N TYR A 281 10.00 5.35 -12.82
CA TYR A 281 9.62 3.99 -12.44
C TYR A 281 10.11 2.93 -13.45
N VAL A 282 11.01 3.29 -14.36
CA VAL A 282 11.66 2.32 -15.26
C VAL A 282 12.83 1.68 -14.52
N ILE A 283 12.74 0.37 -14.27
CA ILE A 283 13.79 -0.45 -13.64
C ILE A 283 13.97 -1.69 -14.53
N ASP A 284 14.85 -1.59 -15.53
CA ASP A 284 15.06 -2.60 -16.56
C ASP A 284 16.48 -3.22 -16.53
N ASP A 285 17.39 -2.65 -15.75
CA ASP A 285 18.79 -3.07 -15.62
C ASP A 285 19.09 -3.83 -14.31
N ALA A 286 18.05 -4.14 -13.52
CA ALA A 286 18.20 -4.91 -12.29
C ALA A 286 18.72 -6.33 -12.57
N VAL A 287 19.69 -6.78 -11.79
CA VAL A 287 20.36 -8.06 -11.98
C VAL A 287 19.91 -9.08 -10.96
N GLU A 288 19.44 -10.23 -11.44
CA GLU A 288 19.02 -11.33 -10.58
C GLU A 288 20.20 -12.04 -9.92
N MET A 289 20.20 -12.10 -8.59
CA MET A 289 21.17 -12.81 -7.78
C MET A 289 21.09 -14.33 -8.01
N SER A 290 22.25 -14.96 -8.13
CA SER A 290 22.39 -16.41 -8.14
C SER A 290 23.79 -16.79 -7.69
N LEU A 291 23.94 -17.77 -6.80
CA LEU A 291 25.24 -18.29 -6.36
C LEU A 291 26.07 -18.92 -7.50
N ARG A 292 25.45 -19.21 -8.64
CA ARG A 292 26.13 -19.76 -9.84
C ARG A 292 26.70 -18.66 -10.75
N LYS A 293 26.33 -17.40 -10.57
CA LYS A 293 26.77 -16.27 -11.43
C LYS A 293 28.11 -15.69 -10.96
N VAL A 294 29.21 -16.41 -11.15
CA VAL A 294 30.57 -16.01 -10.70
C VAL A 294 30.99 -14.61 -11.18
N ASN A 295 30.67 -14.25 -12.43
CA ASN A 295 30.99 -12.92 -12.98
C ASN A 295 30.21 -11.80 -12.28
N LEU A 296 28.96 -12.07 -11.85
CA LEU A 296 28.21 -11.13 -11.05
C LEU A 296 28.88 -10.93 -9.68
N HIS A 297 29.27 -12.01 -9.00
CA HIS A 297 29.95 -11.92 -7.70
C HIS A 297 31.26 -11.11 -7.80
N LYS A 298 32.09 -11.36 -8.80
CA LYS A 298 33.28 -10.55 -9.05
C LYS A 298 32.93 -9.09 -9.22
N LYS A 299 31.95 -8.76 -10.07
CA LYS A 299 31.49 -7.38 -10.27
C LYS A 299 30.98 -6.74 -8.97
N MET A 300 30.22 -7.47 -8.15
CA MET A 300 29.73 -7.01 -6.85
C MET A 300 30.88 -6.69 -5.90
N ILE A 301 31.88 -7.56 -5.81
CA ILE A 301 33.07 -7.35 -4.96
C ILE A 301 33.90 -6.17 -5.47
N ASP A 302 34.12 -6.04 -6.78
CA ASP A 302 34.97 -4.99 -7.35
C ASP A 302 34.31 -3.61 -7.32
N LYS A 303 33.04 -3.48 -7.67
CA LYS A 303 32.30 -2.23 -7.84
C LYS A 303 31.38 -1.89 -6.67
N GLY A 304 31.21 -2.81 -5.71
CA GLY A 304 30.14 -2.72 -4.75
C GLY A 304 28.79 -3.00 -5.40
N PHE A 305 27.71 -2.95 -4.62
CA PHE A 305 26.35 -3.20 -5.10
C PHE A 305 25.30 -2.54 -4.20
N THR A 306 24.09 -2.43 -4.74
CA THR A 306 22.88 -2.22 -3.95
C THR A 306 21.96 -3.43 -4.16
N MET A 307 21.59 -4.14 -3.10
CA MET A 307 20.78 -5.35 -3.17
C MET A 307 19.48 -5.18 -2.37
N VAL A 308 18.35 -5.26 -3.05
CA VAL A 308 17.05 -5.35 -2.39
C VAL A 308 16.88 -6.73 -1.81
N VAL A 309 16.65 -6.81 -0.49
CA VAL A 309 16.56 -8.07 0.24
C VAL A 309 15.23 -8.23 0.97
N ARG A 310 14.90 -9.47 1.31
CA ARG A 310 13.74 -9.85 2.12
C ARG A 310 14.16 -10.92 3.13
N ASP A 311 13.51 -10.95 4.29
CA ASP A 311 13.74 -12.03 5.25
C ASP A 311 13.10 -13.33 4.76
N ASN A 312 13.92 -14.20 4.20
CA ASN A 312 13.55 -15.56 3.85
C ASN A 312 14.82 -16.45 3.76
N PRO A 313 14.69 -17.80 3.75
CA PRO A 313 15.83 -18.71 3.74
C PRO A 313 16.79 -18.51 2.57
N THR A 314 16.31 -18.12 1.39
CA THR A 314 17.14 -17.87 0.22
C THR A 314 18.06 -16.67 0.42
N PHE A 315 17.50 -15.53 0.87
CA PHE A 315 18.31 -14.34 1.15
C PHE A 315 19.25 -14.55 2.34
N ARG A 316 18.82 -15.22 3.40
CA ARG A 316 19.70 -15.58 4.53
C ARG A 316 20.92 -16.38 4.04
N LYS A 317 20.72 -17.36 3.16
CA LYS A 317 21.81 -18.13 2.55
C LYS A 317 22.73 -17.26 1.68
N TRP A 318 22.17 -16.38 0.85
CA TRP A 318 22.97 -15.50 -0.01
C TRP A 318 23.77 -14.48 0.81
N ILE A 319 23.16 -13.90 1.82
CA ILE A 319 23.82 -12.94 2.73
C ILE A 319 24.95 -13.63 3.48
N ALA A 320 24.71 -14.81 4.08
CA ALA A 320 25.75 -15.56 4.78
C ALA A 320 26.95 -15.87 3.87
N TYR A 321 26.71 -16.27 2.61
CA TYR A 321 27.77 -16.47 1.64
C TYR A 321 28.52 -15.17 1.30
N LEU A 322 27.82 -14.09 1.01
CA LEU A 322 28.43 -12.81 0.65
C LEU A 322 29.25 -12.23 1.82
N MET A 323 28.78 -12.33 3.05
CA MET A 323 29.49 -11.82 4.23
C MET A 323 30.85 -12.50 4.46
N LEU A 324 31.08 -13.70 3.90
CA LEU A 324 32.42 -14.34 3.90
C LEU A 324 33.40 -13.69 2.92
N LEU A 325 32.90 -12.94 1.94
CA LEU A 325 33.68 -12.35 0.85
C LEU A 325 33.83 -10.83 0.93
N LEU A 326 32.97 -10.19 1.71
CA LEU A 326 32.87 -8.72 1.78
C LEU A 326 33.62 -8.17 3.01
N ASP A 327 34.15 -6.97 2.87
CA ASP A 327 34.66 -6.21 4.02
C ASP A 327 33.47 -5.72 4.88
N PRO A 328 33.40 -6.15 6.16
CA PRO A 328 32.32 -5.70 7.05
C PRO A 328 32.27 -4.17 7.21
N SER A 329 33.44 -3.49 7.20
CA SER A 329 33.52 -2.02 7.35
C SER A 329 32.93 -1.26 6.15
N GLN A 330 32.82 -1.94 5.00
CA GLN A 330 32.26 -1.42 3.74
C GLN A 330 30.88 -1.95 3.43
N THR A 331 30.23 -2.63 4.42
CA THR A 331 28.96 -3.31 4.22
C THR A 331 27.92 -2.83 5.23
N ILE A 332 26.73 -2.48 4.75
CA ILE A 332 25.63 -2.00 5.60
C ILE A 332 24.28 -2.63 5.21
N LEU A 333 23.42 -2.85 6.22
CA LEU A 333 21.99 -3.08 6.01
C LEU A 333 21.22 -1.76 6.21
N VAL A 334 20.43 -1.39 5.25
CA VAL A 334 19.42 -0.32 5.40
C VAL A 334 18.07 -0.96 5.68
N TYR A 335 17.57 -0.77 6.90
CA TYR A 335 16.21 -1.15 7.27
C TYR A 335 15.25 -0.06 6.84
N SER A 336 14.35 -0.38 5.92
CA SER A 336 13.48 0.60 5.23
C SER A 336 12.00 0.19 5.26
N GLN A 337 11.56 -0.31 6.43
CA GLN A 337 10.18 -0.65 6.74
C GLN A 337 9.75 0.04 8.04
N TYR A 338 8.47 -0.08 8.41
CA TYR A 338 7.98 0.45 9.68
C TYR A 338 8.73 -0.18 10.87
N LYS A 339 9.19 0.68 11.79
CA LYS A 339 10.02 0.24 12.92
C LYS A 339 9.31 -0.77 13.84
N GLY A 340 7.99 -0.61 14.04
CA GLY A 340 7.21 -1.53 14.85
C GLY A 340 7.31 -2.98 14.41
N TYR A 341 7.49 -3.27 13.11
CA TYR A 341 7.71 -4.65 12.65
C TYR A 341 9.02 -5.22 13.18
N LEU A 342 10.07 -4.40 13.25
CA LEU A 342 11.35 -4.83 13.81
C LEU A 342 11.25 -5.08 15.32
N ASP A 343 10.46 -4.27 16.03
CA ASP A 343 10.28 -4.38 17.48
C ASP A 343 9.45 -5.63 17.86
N GLU A 344 8.50 -6.05 17.01
CA GLU A 344 7.55 -7.14 17.28
C GLU A 344 7.97 -8.50 16.73
N GLN A 345 8.76 -8.55 15.63
CA GLN A 345 9.04 -9.79 14.90
C GLN A 345 10.43 -10.34 15.19
N ALA A 346 10.52 -11.42 15.95
CA ALA A 346 11.78 -12.06 16.33
C ALA A 346 12.61 -12.54 15.14
N ASN A 347 11.96 -13.10 14.10
CA ASN A 347 12.65 -13.52 12.87
C ASN A 347 13.30 -12.35 12.13
N LEU A 348 12.67 -11.18 12.14
CA LEU A 348 13.21 -9.97 11.53
C LEU A 348 14.40 -9.42 12.33
N GLN A 349 14.33 -9.49 13.66
CA GLN A 349 15.45 -9.14 14.54
C GLN A 349 16.67 -10.05 14.27
N GLU A 350 16.44 -11.37 14.11
CA GLU A 350 17.50 -12.31 13.74
C GLU A 350 18.10 -12.01 12.36
N PHE A 351 17.28 -11.66 11.38
CA PHE A 351 17.76 -11.27 10.07
C PHE A 351 18.68 -10.04 10.14
N VAL A 352 18.30 -9.03 10.89
CA VAL A 352 19.10 -7.81 11.07
C VAL A 352 20.43 -8.10 11.77
N LYS A 353 20.44 -9.00 12.76
CA LYS A 353 21.67 -9.43 13.47
C LYS A 353 22.75 -10.03 12.57
N MET A 354 22.39 -10.52 11.37
CA MET A 354 23.38 -11.01 10.39
C MET A 354 24.38 -9.93 9.94
N PHE A 355 24.06 -8.65 10.13
CA PHE A 355 24.88 -7.51 9.75
C PHE A 355 25.63 -6.87 10.94
N GLY A 356 25.52 -7.47 12.10
CA GLY A 356 26.15 -6.94 13.34
C GLY A 356 25.59 -5.57 13.73
N SER A 357 26.48 -4.61 13.98
CA SER A 357 26.11 -3.22 14.30
C SER A 357 25.93 -2.32 13.05
N ASN A 358 26.20 -2.82 11.86
CA ASN A 358 26.18 -2.01 10.62
C ASN A 358 24.77 -1.96 10.05
N MET A 359 23.88 -1.20 10.69
CA MET A 359 22.51 -0.98 10.25
C MET A 359 22.17 0.52 10.29
N ALA A 360 21.50 0.99 9.25
CA ALA A 360 20.87 2.31 9.23
C ALA A 360 19.35 2.16 9.10
N TYR A 361 18.60 3.01 9.81
CA TYR A 361 17.15 3.13 9.66
C TYR A 361 16.82 4.28 8.72
N VAL A 362 16.23 3.97 7.57
CA VAL A 362 15.85 4.96 6.55
C VAL A 362 14.46 4.65 6.03
N HIS A 363 13.46 5.31 6.59
CA HIS A 363 12.05 5.03 6.29
C HIS A 363 11.21 6.31 6.30
N THR A 364 10.09 6.27 5.59
CA THR A 364 9.00 7.25 5.69
C THR A 364 7.66 6.54 5.55
N SER A 365 6.60 7.13 6.13
CA SER A 365 5.26 6.56 6.16
C SER A 365 4.64 6.44 4.75
N GLY A 366 3.72 5.48 4.59
CA GLY A 366 2.84 5.39 3.42
C GLY A 366 1.62 6.31 3.48
N HIS A 367 1.32 6.92 4.63
CA HIS A 367 0.05 7.57 4.93
C HIS A 367 0.15 9.10 5.01
N ALA A 368 -1.03 9.76 4.93
CA ALA A 368 -1.16 11.20 4.96
C ALA A 368 -0.64 11.80 6.27
N THR A 369 0.16 12.86 6.15
CA THR A 369 0.54 13.68 7.31
C THR A 369 -0.64 14.54 7.77
N ARG A 370 -0.59 15.06 9.01
CA ARG A 370 -1.53 16.04 9.53
C ARG A 370 -1.76 17.21 8.53
N LYS A 371 -0.68 17.77 7.99
CA LYS A 371 -0.73 18.84 6.97
C LYS A 371 -1.43 18.42 5.68
N THR A 372 -1.22 17.19 5.25
CA THR A 372 -1.90 16.65 4.05
C THR A 372 -3.40 16.52 4.30
N LEU A 373 -3.82 16.02 5.47
CA LEU A 373 -5.23 15.91 5.85
C LEU A 373 -5.90 17.29 5.95
N GLN A 374 -5.26 18.27 6.60
CA GLN A 374 -5.71 19.66 6.64
C GLN A 374 -5.93 20.25 5.25
N LYS A 375 -4.96 20.01 4.34
CA LYS A 375 -5.07 20.43 2.95
C LYS A 375 -6.26 19.79 2.23
N ILE A 376 -6.45 18.47 2.39
CA ILE A 376 -7.57 17.74 1.77
C ILE A 376 -8.90 18.31 2.25
N CYS A 377 -9.11 18.42 3.56
CA CYS A 377 -10.33 18.97 4.15
C CYS A 377 -10.61 20.39 3.65
N THR A 378 -9.59 21.26 3.65
CA THR A 378 -9.72 22.65 3.24
C THR A 378 -10.02 22.81 1.75
N LEU A 379 -9.34 22.02 0.89
CA LEU A 379 -9.52 22.16 -0.57
C LEU A 379 -10.81 21.54 -1.08
N LEU A 380 -11.23 20.42 -0.50
CA LEU A 380 -12.50 19.78 -0.87
C LEU A 380 -13.69 20.50 -0.26
N ASN A 381 -13.54 21.09 0.93
CA ASN A 381 -14.58 21.81 1.67
C ASN A 381 -15.94 21.10 1.58
N PRO A 382 -16.08 19.87 2.08
CA PRO A 382 -17.29 19.07 1.91
C PRO A 382 -18.49 19.80 2.52
N LYS A 383 -19.65 19.72 1.84
CA LYS A 383 -20.86 20.46 2.22
C LYS A 383 -21.50 19.89 3.48
N THR A 384 -21.47 18.54 3.64
CA THR A 384 -22.30 17.84 4.62
C THR A 384 -21.49 17.18 5.72
N ALA A 385 -20.47 16.36 5.37
CA ALA A 385 -19.74 15.58 6.38
C ALA A 385 -18.29 15.26 6.00
N ILE A 386 -17.48 15.05 7.04
CA ILE A 386 -16.16 14.44 6.98
C ILE A 386 -16.21 13.20 7.86
N LEU A 387 -15.96 12.02 7.27
CA LEU A 387 -15.98 10.72 7.92
C LEU A 387 -14.55 10.17 8.00
N PRO A 388 -13.86 10.32 9.15
CA PRO A 388 -12.53 9.76 9.33
C PRO A 388 -12.58 8.24 9.47
N ILE A 389 -11.75 7.54 8.69
CA ILE A 389 -11.56 6.09 8.73
C ILE A 389 -10.06 5.77 8.84
N HIS A 390 -9.72 4.48 8.90
CA HIS A 390 -8.33 3.99 8.95
C HIS A 390 -7.51 4.74 10.02
N ARG A 391 -8.03 4.85 11.22
CA ARG A 391 -7.46 5.56 12.35
C ARG A 391 -7.65 4.76 13.63
N ASP A 392 -6.75 4.88 14.58
CA ASP A 392 -6.99 4.34 15.91
C ASP A 392 -7.93 5.25 16.74
N SER A 393 -8.40 4.72 17.88
CA SER A 393 -9.30 5.44 18.77
C SER A 393 -8.65 6.65 19.45
N GLU A 394 -7.32 6.75 19.43
CA GLU A 394 -6.56 7.85 20.05
C GLU A 394 -6.35 9.00 19.07
N SER A 395 -6.59 8.79 17.76
CA SER A 395 -6.40 9.85 16.79
C SER A 395 -7.48 10.93 16.92
N ASP A 396 -7.04 12.14 17.18
CA ASP A 396 -7.93 13.30 17.29
C ASP A 396 -8.00 14.06 15.95
N PHE A 397 -9.02 13.74 15.15
CA PHE A 397 -9.27 14.42 13.89
C PHE A 397 -9.71 15.88 14.09
N LEU A 398 -10.34 16.21 15.23
CA LEU A 398 -10.77 17.56 15.57
C LEU A 398 -9.59 18.47 15.93
N SER A 399 -8.42 17.91 16.24
CA SER A 399 -7.19 18.69 16.48
C SER A 399 -6.53 19.21 15.19
N LEU A 400 -7.07 18.87 14.02
CA LEU A 400 -6.59 19.44 12.76
C LEU A 400 -6.83 20.96 12.72
N GLU A 401 -5.86 21.70 12.21
CA GLU A 401 -5.96 23.15 11.97
C GLU A 401 -6.77 23.40 10.68
N ILE A 402 -8.06 23.20 10.76
CA ILE A 402 -9.05 23.47 9.71
C ILE A 402 -10.08 24.44 10.25
N ALA A 403 -10.84 25.09 9.37
CA ALA A 403 -11.89 26.03 9.75
C ALA A 403 -12.95 25.38 10.65
N ASP A 404 -13.52 26.12 11.59
CA ASP A 404 -14.46 25.61 12.59
C ASP A 404 -15.71 24.99 11.93
N ASP A 405 -16.21 25.60 10.87
CA ASP A 405 -17.34 25.07 10.09
C ASP A 405 -17.02 23.70 9.43
N LEU A 406 -15.76 23.38 9.18
CA LEU A 406 -15.34 22.05 8.75
C LEU A 406 -15.22 21.07 9.93
N LYS A 407 -14.79 21.56 11.11
CA LYS A 407 -14.77 20.73 12.32
C LYS A 407 -16.18 20.28 12.72
N ASP A 408 -17.16 21.17 12.58
CA ASP A 408 -18.57 20.87 12.87
C ASP A 408 -19.15 19.77 11.96
N LYS A 409 -18.54 19.53 10.79
CA LYS A 409 -18.90 18.45 9.85
C LYS A 409 -18.19 17.14 10.10
N VAL A 410 -17.22 17.10 11.04
CA VAL A 410 -16.50 15.86 11.36
C VAL A 410 -17.39 14.94 12.19
N ILE A 411 -17.68 13.77 11.65
CA ILE A 411 -18.44 12.73 12.35
C ILE A 411 -17.49 11.62 12.77
N ILE A 412 -17.24 11.56 14.07
CA ILE A 412 -16.43 10.52 14.69
C ILE A 412 -17.37 9.49 15.28
N GLY A 413 -17.34 8.25 14.75
CA GLY A 413 -18.12 7.17 15.33
C GLY A 413 -17.63 6.80 16.71
N SER A 414 -18.52 6.75 17.69
CA SER A 414 -18.29 6.00 18.92
C SER A 414 -18.15 4.52 18.56
N CYS A 415 -17.19 3.86 19.21
CA CYS A 415 -16.93 2.44 19.05
C CYS A 415 -18.24 1.62 19.10
N CYS A 416 -18.81 1.26 17.97
CA CYS A 416 -19.97 0.42 17.89
C CYS A 416 -19.68 -0.74 16.92
N ILE A 417 -20.01 -1.91 17.38
CA ILE A 417 -19.94 -3.18 16.67
C ILE A 417 -20.77 -3.18 15.36
N SER A 418 -21.58 -2.16 15.13
CA SER A 418 -22.51 -2.03 13.99
C SER A 418 -22.10 -1.06 12.88
N GLY A 419 -20.96 -0.35 12.99
CA GLY A 419 -20.60 0.69 12.00
C GLY A 419 -21.24 2.06 12.28
N ILE A 420 -20.95 3.04 11.41
CA ILE A 420 -21.58 4.37 11.42
C ILE A 420 -22.55 4.43 10.26
N ASP A 421 -23.82 4.66 10.56
CA ASP A 421 -24.86 4.91 9.57
C ASP A 421 -24.97 6.42 9.35
N PHE A 422 -24.88 6.85 8.11
CA PHE A 422 -25.04 8.26 7.74
C PHE A 422 -25.90 8.41 6.49
N ASP A 423 -27.12 8.95 6.66
CA ASP A 423 -28.03 9.23 5.55
C ASP A 423 -27.81 10.66 5.03
N ILE A 424 -27.56 10.79 3.74
CA ILE A 424 -27.45 12.08 3.05
C ILE A 424 -28.80 12.38 2.38
N ASN A 425 -29.57 13.25 2.99
CA ASN A 425 -30.85 13.74 2.44
C ASN A 425 -30.65 14.75 1.32
#